data_3df6c7caf15d71af3acbfbc92890af86
#
_entry.id   3df6c7caf15d71af3acbfbc92890af86
#
_cell.length_a   1.000
_cell.length_b   1.000
_cell.length_c   1.000
_cell.angle_alpha   90.00
_cell.angle_beta   90.00
_cell.angle_gamma   90.00
#
_symmetry.space_group_name_H-M   'P 1'
#
loop_
_entity.id
_entity.type
_entity.pdbx_description
1 polymer ?
#
loop_
_entity_poly.entity_id
_entity_poly.type
_entity_poly.pdbx_seq_one_letter_code
_entity_poly.pdbx_strand_id
1 'polypeptide(L)'
;MATSNSGTLGREQLGQLGPLVGVIALCTAALTAMFVGVVGLASGQMTALVSRLPLYVLTSAVVFVGTLVVVDHGRYHGRTVLTSASVAGLAGFVTVSLGTEGVVYAVTNPGGVVTSHLFVYLLSAAIIASGMGYWVACNRREVRNLARTGL
;
A
#
# COMPACT_ATOMS: atom_id res chain seq x y z
N MET A 1 -49.21 12.88 -1.86
CA MET A 1 -48.55 11.82 -1.10
C MET A 1 -47.30 11.39 -1.84
N ALA A 2 -46.16 11.99 -1.52
CA ALA A 2 -44.86 11.63 -2.03
C ALA A 2 -43.89 11.70 -0.84
N THR A 3 -43.77 10.61 -0.10
CA THR A 3 -42.88 10.55 1.05
C THR A 3 -42.09 9.24 1.03
N SER A 4 -40.82 9.39 1.30
CA SER A 4 -39.87 8.40 1.83
C SER A 4 -39.38 7.30 0.90
N ASN A 5 -38.57 7.67 -0.10
CA ASN A 5 -37.64 6.71 -0.71
C ASN A 5 -36.18 7.15 -0.62
N SER A 6 -35.87 8.17 0.19
CA SER A 6 -34.51 8.72 0.34
C SER A 6 -33.66 8.03 1.41
N GLY A 7 -34.25 7.18 2.25
CA GLY A 7 -33.54 6.55 3.37
C GLY A 7 -32.89 5.19 3.02
N THR A 8 -33.39 4.47 2.05
CA THR A 8 -32.90 3.14 1.69
C THR A 8 -31.73 3.18 0.71
N LEU A 9 -31.74 4.13 -0.23
CA LEU A 9 -30.64 4.34 -1.19
C LEU A 9 -29.32 4.74 -0.49
N GLY A 10 -29.39 5.49 0.59
CA GLY A 10 -28.21 5.90 1.35
C GLY A 10 -27.50 4.75 2.08
N ARG A 11 -28.27 3.78 2.59
CA ARG A 11 -27.70 2.63 3.33
C ARG A 11 -27.05 1.62 2.42
N GLU A 12 -27.58 1.34 1.26
CA GLU A 12 -26.98 0.44 0.28
C GLU A 12 -25.72 1.04 -0.33
N GLN A 13 -25.70 2.35 -0.61
CA GLN A 13 -24.50 3.04 -1.10
C GLN A 13 -23.41 3.10 -0.02
N LEU A 14 -23.74 3.32 1.25
CA LEU A 14 -22.80 3.27 2.35
C LEU A 14 -22.21 1.87 2.58
N GLY A 15 -23.00 0.81 2.35
CA GLY A 15 -22.53 -0.57 2.43
C GLY A 15 -21.51 -0.91 1.32
N GLN A 16 -21.65 -0.33 0.12
CA GLN A 16 -20.71 -0.54 -0.98
C GLN A 16 -19.45 0.35 -0.87
N LEU A 17 -19.55 1.51 -0.24
CA LEU A 17 -18.42 2.42 -0.02
C LEU A 17 -17.54 1.99 1.16
N GLY A 18 -18.10 1.27 2.15
CA GLY A 18 -17.39 0.82 3.33
C GLY A 18 -16.09 0.07 3.05
N PRO A 19 -16.10 -1.03 2.27
CA PRO A 19 -14.89 -1.77 1.94
C PRO A 19 -13.89 -0.94 1.12
N LEU A 20 -14.36 -0.05 0.26
CA LEU A 20 -13.53 0.85 -0.53
C LEU A 20 -12.77 1.84 0.35
N VAL A 21 -13.49 2.51 1.26
CA VAL A 21 -12.90 3.44 2.24
C VAL A 21 -11.91 2.69 3.14
N GLY A 22 -12.23 1.45 3.54
CA GLY A 22 -11.35 0.59 4.32
C GLY A 22 -10.04 0.28 3.61
N VAL A 23 -10.09 -0.08 2.33
CA VAL A 23 -8.90 -0.33 1.51
C VAL A 23 -8.05 0.93 1.34
N ILE A 24 -8.67 2.07 1.04
CA ILE A 24 -7.96 3.36 0.91
C ILE A 24 -7.29 3.72 2.23
N ALA A 25 -7.99 3.59 3.36
CA ALA A 25 -7.44 3.88 4.68
C ALA A 25 -6.24 2.97 5.01
N LEU A 26 -6.36 1.67 4.72
CA LEU A 26 -5.28 0.70 4.92
C LEU A 26 -4.05 1.04 4.06
N CYS A 27 -4.26 1.32 2.77
CA CYS A 27 -3.18 1.72 1.86
C CYS A 27 -2.52 3.02 2.32
N THR A 28 -3.31 4.01 2.76
CA THR A 28 -2.80 5.27 3.29
C THR A 28 -1.95 5.05 4.54
N ALA A 29 -2.42 4.23 5.47
CA ALA A 29 -1.68 3.89 6.69
C ALA A 29 -0.36 3.17 6.36
N ALA A 30 -0.40 2.19 5.45
CA ALA A 30 0.80 1.47 5.02
C ALA A 30 1.81 2.40 4.34
N LEU A 31 1.38 3.26 3.41
CA LEU A 31 2.25 4.23 2.75
C LEU A 31 2.85 5.24 3.74
N THR A 32 2.04 5.74 4.68
CA THR A 32 2.53 6.65 5.72
C THR A 32 3.60 5.99 6.57
N ALA A 33 3.40 4.74 6.99
CA ALA A 33 4.37 3.97 7.75
C ALA A 33 5.67 3.76 6.93
N MET A 34 5.57 3.44 5.63
CA MET A 34 6.73 3.31 4.75
C MET A 34 7.50 4.63 4.61
N PHE A 35 6.82 5.76 4.45
CA PHE A 35 7.48 7.08 4.37
C PHE A 35 8.20 7.43 5.67
N VAL A 36 7.59 7.17 6.82
CA VAL A 36 8.23 7.33 8.12
C VAL A 36 9.44 6.40 8.24
N GLY A 37 9.35 5.17 7.71
CA GLY A 37 10.46 4.23 7.64
C GLY A 37 11.63 4.75 6.81
N VAL A 38 11.36 5.38 5.66
CA VAL A 38 12.40 6.03 4.84
C VAL A 38 13.09 7.16 5.62
N VAL A 39 12.33 7.96 6.36
CA VAL A 39 12.88 9.04 7.19
C VAL A 39 13.75 8.46 8.31
N GLY A 40 13.29 7.40 8.98
CA GLY A 40 14.07 6.69 10.00
C GLY A 40 15.38 6.11 9.45
N LEU A 41 15.33 5.55 8.24
CA LEU A 41 16.50 5.05 7.54
C LEU A 41 17.49 6.18 7.21
N ALA A 42 17.00 7.29 6.67
CA ALA A 42 17.81 8.45 6.31
C ALA A 42 18.46 9.14 7.54
N SER A 43 17.78 9.09 8.68
CA SER A 43 18.33 9.63 9.96
C SER A 43 19.34 8.70 10.65
N GLY A 44 19.61 7.52 10.11
CA GLY A 44 20.60 6.57 10.65
C GLY A 44 20.20 5.92 11.99
N GLN A 45 18.97 6.07 12.43
CA GLN A 45 18.49 5.58 13.72
C GLN A 45 17.97 4.14 13.71
N MET A 46 18.14 3.40 12.60
CA MET A 46 17.69 2.01 12.46
C MET A 46 18.74 0.99 12.88
N THR A 47 19.07 0.96 14.16
CA THR A 47 20.10 0.04 14.70
C THR A 47 19.68 -1.44 14.73
N ALA A 48 18.37 -1.72 14.74
CA ALA A 48 17.83 -3.08 14.85
C ALA A 48 17.42 -3.72 13.50
N LEU A 49 17.63 -3.03 12.37
CA LEU A 49 17.21 -3.51 11.04
C LEU A 49 17.85 -4.84 10.69
N VAL A 50 19.14 -5.00 10.98
CA VAL A 50 19.91 -6.22 10.67
C VAL A 50 19.36 -7.44 11.45
N SER A 51 18.96 -7.26 12.70
CA SER A 51 18.43 -8.36 13.52
C SER A 51 17.04 -8.81 13.06
N ARG A 52 16.28 -7.96 12.38
CA ARG A 52 14.92 -8.25 11.87
C ARG A 52 14.90 -8.67 10.40
N LEU A 53 16.02 -8.52 9.68
CA LEU A 53 16.15 -8.92 8.27
C LEU A 53 15.63 -10.34 7.98
N PRO A 54 15.92 -11.39 8.77
CA PRO A 54 15.42 -12.73 8.48
C PRO A 54 13.88 -12.81 8.44
N LEU A 55 13.20 -12.03 9.28
CA LEU A 55 11.73 -11.98 9.30
C LEU A 55 11.17 -11.31 8.04
N TYR A 56 11.82 -10.23 7.57
CA TYR A 56 11.39 -9.53 6.35
C TYR A 56 11.60 -10.40 5.11
N VAL A 57 12.70 -11.14 5.04
CA VAL A 57 12.97 -12.10 3.97
C VAL A 57 11.97 -13.24 3.99
N LEU A 58 11.62 -13.77 5.17
CA LEU A 58 10.60 -14.80 5.31
C LEU A 58 9.24 -14.31 4.79
N THR A 59 8.83 -13.10 5.17
CA THR A 59 7.57 -12.51 4.70
C THR A 59 7.56 -12.32 3.18
N SER A 60 8.67 -11.86 2.61
CA SER A 60 8.85 -11.75 1.16
C SER A 60 8.71 -13.11 0.46
N ALA A 61 9.32 -14.15 1.02
CA ALA A 61 9.22 -15.51 0.49
C ALA A 61 7.78 -16.04 0.51
N VAL A 62 7.04 -15.78 1.58
CA VAL A 62 5.61 -16.16 1.67
C VAL A 62 4.78 -15.41 0.64
N VAL A 63 5.00 -14.10 0.45
CA VAL A 63 4.30 -13.30 -0.58
C VAL A 63 4.65 -13.81 -1.99
N PHE A 64 5.92 -14.10 -2.25
CA PHE A 64 6.38 -14.65 -3.53
C PHE A 64 5.69 -15.99 -3.85
N VAL A 65 5.76 -16.95 -2.93
CA VAL A 65 5.14 -18.28 -3.12
C VAL A 65 3.62 -18.17 -3.20
N GLY A 66 2.99 -17.37 -2.37
CA GLY A 66 1.54 -17.12 -2.42
C GLY A 66 1.12 -16.55 -3.78
N THR A 67 1.88 -15.60 -4.32
CA THR A 67 1.61 -15.02 -5.65
C THR A 67 1.81 -16.07 -6.75
N LEU A 68 2.85 -16.91 -6.66
CA LEU A 68 3.05 -18.01 -7.61
C LEU A 68 1.83 -18.93 -7.64
N VAL A 69 1.36 -19.38 -6.48
CA VAL A 69 0.21 -20.31 -6.39
C VAL A 69 -1.07 -19.67 -6.93
N VAL A 70 -1.32 -18.41 -6.61
CA VAL A 70 -2.54 -17.70 -7.07
C VAL A 70 -2.51 -17.45 -8.57
N VAL A 71 -1.37 -17.08 -9.13
CA VAL A 71 -1.24 -16.75 -10.56
C VAL A 71 -1.16 -18.01 -11.42
N ASP A 72 -0.56 -19.09 -10.93
CA ASP A 72 -0.47 -20.38 -11.64
C ASP A 72 -1.85 -21.00 -11.86
N HIS A 73 -2.78 -20.87 -10.91
CA HIS A 73 -4.18 -21.27 -11.09
C HIS A 73 -4.92 -20.53 -12.23
N GLY A 74 -4.42 -19.37 -12.66
CA GLY A 74 -5.02 -18.53 -13.69
C GLY A 74 -4.66 -18.86 -15.15
N ARG A 75 -3.99 -19.97 -15.47
CA ARG A 75 -3.57 -20.40 -16.83
C ARG A 75 -2.67 -19.38 -17.56
N TYR A 76 -1.83 -18.65 -16.87
CA TYR A 76 -0.87 -17.73 -17.48
C TYR A 76 0.44 -18.44 -17.88
N HIS A 77 1.15 -17.90 -18.89
CA HIS A 77 2.44 -18.44 -19.33
C HIS A 77 3.51 -18.31 -18.23
N GLY A 78 4.31 -19.34 -17.99
CA GLY A 78 5.24 -19.45 -16.87
C GLY A 78 6.20 -18.26 -16.66
N ARG A 79 6.65 -17.59 -17.73
CA ARG A 79 7.46 -16.36 -17.62
C ARG A 79 6.71 -15.19 -16.95
N THR A 80 5.45 -15.00 -17.29
CA THR A 80 4.61 -13.92 -16.70
C THR A 80 4.34 -14.20 -15.22
N VAL A 81 4.13 -15.47 -14.87
CA VAL A 81 3.92 -15.90 -13.49
C VAL A 81 5.15 -15.61 -12.64
N LEU A 82 6.33 -16.01 -13.10
CA LEU A 82 7.58 -15.79 -12.37
C LEU A 82 7.90 -14.29 -12.20
N THR A 83 7.74 -13.50 -13.26
CA THR A 83 7.99 -12.06 -13.20
C THR A 83 7.03 -11.36 -12.23
N SER A 84 5.73 -11.68 -12.28
CA SER A 84 4.74 -11.08 -11.38
C SER A 84 4.97 -11.47 -9.92
N ALA A 85 5.33 -12.73 -9.66
CA ALA A 85 5.66 -13.21 -8.33
C ALA A 85 6.94 -12.54 -7.78
N SER A 86 7.97 -12.37 -8.62
CA SER A 86 9.21 -11.68 -8.22
C SER A 86 8.95 -10.22 -7.87
N VAL A 87 8.18 -9.51 -8.69
CA VAL A 87 7.80 -8.10 -8.41
C VAL A 87 6.95 -8.01 -7.15
N ALA A 88 5.98 -8.89 -6.96
CA ALA A 88 5.15 -8.91 -5.75
C ALA A 88 5.97 -9.24 -4.49
N GLY A 89 6.89 -10.20 -4.54
CA GLY A 89 7.78 -10.56 -3.44
C GLY A 89 8.70 -9.40 -3.05
N LEU A 90 9.29 -8.72 -4.04
CA LEU A 90 10.14 -7.56 -3.80
C LEU A 90 9.33 -6.36 -3.23
N ALA A 91 8.15 -6.09 -3.80
CA ALA A 91 7.26 -5.06 -3.27
C ALA A 91 6.80 -5.38 -1.84
N GLY A 92 6.49 -6.63 -1.55
CA GLY A 92 6.17 -7.10 -0.20
C GLY A 92 7.32 -6.90 0.78
N PHE A 93 8.55 -7.24 0.38
CA PHE A 93 9.75 -7.01 1.18
C PHE A 93 9.91 -5.52 1.54
N VAL A 94 9.86 -4.65 0.54
CA VAL A 94 10.01 -3.19 0.74
C VAL A 94 8.90 -2.65 1.63
N THR A 95 7.65 -3.04 1.38
CA THR A 95 6.49 -2.58 2.15
C THR A 95 6.56 -3.01 3.61
N VAL A 96 6.87 -4.28 3.86
CA VAL A 96 6.91 -4.82 5.23
C VAL A 96 8.12 -4.29 5.98
N SER A 97 9.31 -4.25 5.38
CA SER A 97 10.51 -3.75 6.05
C SER A 97 10.40 -2.26 6.38
N LEU A 98 10.09 -1.42 5.40
CA LEU A 98 9.94 0.02 5.65
C LEU A 98 8.73 0.34 6.54
N GLY A 99 7.60 -0.35 6.35
CA GLY A 99 6.42 -0.16 7.18
C GLY A 99 6.66 -0.50 8.65
N THR A 100 7.28 -1.64 8.92
CA THR A 100 7.60 -2.06 10.29
C THR A 100 8.61 -1.12 10.95
N GLU A 101 9.69 -0.79 10.25
CA GLU A 101 10.70 0.13 10.78
C GLU A 101 10.13 1.54 10.96
N GLY A 102 9.22 1.99 10.09
CA GLY A 102 8.52 3.26 10.25
C GLY A 102 7.63 3.31 11.49
N VAL A 103 6.90 2.24 11.79
CA VAL A 103 6.11 2.14 13.02
C VAL A 103 7.04 2.14 14.25
N VAL A 104 8.12 1.37 14.23
CA VAL A 104 9.09 1.33 15.32
C VAL A 104 9.72 2.72 15.54
N TYR A 105 10.14 3.38 14.47
CA TYR A 105 10.69 4.73 14.54
C TYR A 105 9.70 5.74 15.13
N ALA A 106 8.43 5.71 14.67
CA ALA A 106 7.38 6.59 15.19
C ALA A 106 7.12 6.39 16.69
N VAL A 107 7.16 5.13 17.15
CA VAL A 107 6.96 4.79 18.57
C VAL A 107 8.17 5.19 19.43
N THR A 108 9.38 5.00 18.90
CA THR A 108 10.61 5.32 19.66
C THR A 108 10.96 6.79 19.65
N ASN A 109 10.54 7.54 18.63
CA ASN A 109 10.84 8.96 18.45
C ASN A 109 9.57 9.81 18.18
N PRO A 110 8.58 9.80 19.10
CA PRO A 110 7.30 10.49 18.87
C PRO A 110 7.49 12.01 18.67
N GLY A 111 8.47 12.63 19.38
CA GLY A 111 8.77 14.05 19.23
C GLY A 111 9.24 14.41 17.82
N GLY A 112 10.08 13.60 17.21
CA GLY A 112 10.62 13.86 15.87
C GLY A 112 9.56 13.72 14.76
N VAL A 113 8.55 12.88 14.95
CA VAL A 113 7.50 12.62 13.96
C VAL A 113 6.33 13.60 14.08
N VAL A 114 5.90 13.89 15.32
CA VAL A 114 4.68 14.69 15.58
C VAL A 114 4.95 16.18 15.57
N THR A 115 6.08 16.64 16.17
CA THR A 115 6.39 18.08 16.30
C THR A 115 6.89 18.72 15.01
N SER A 116 7.41 17.96 14.06
CA SER A 116 8.04 18.49 12.84
C SER A 116 7.07 18.79 11.68
N HIS A 117 5.75 18.75 11.88
CA HIS A 117 4.74 18.79 10.80
C HIS A 117 5.00 17.78 9.66
N LEU A 118 6.10 17.04 9.72
CA LEU A 118 6.52 16.05 8.73
C LEU A 118 5.44 14.96 8.57
N PHE A 119 4.84 14.55 9.68
CA PHE A 119 3.76 13.55 9.68
C PHE A 119 2.57 14.00 8.82
N VAL A 120 2.18 15.28 8.89
CA VAL A 120 1.06 15.83 8.10
C VAL A 120 1.40 15.81 6.61
N TYR A 121 2.63 16.17 6.23
CA TYR A 121 3.06 16.10 4.83
C TYR A 121 3.10 14.67 4.31
N LEU A 122 3.63 13.72 5.10
CA LEU A 122 3.69 12.31 4.72
C LEU A 122 2.30 11.70 4.61
N LEU A 123 1.41 12.02 5.55
CA LEU A 123 0.01 11.58 5.50
C LEU A 123 -0.69 12.14 4.26
N SER A 124 -0.49 13.42 3.95
CA SER A 124 -1.07 14.05 2.76
C SER A 124 -0.57 13.38 1.48
N ALA A 125 0.74 13.13 1.39
CA ALA A 125 1.33 12.41 0.26
C ALA A 125 0.76 10.99 0.12
N ALA A 126 0.57 10.28 1.23
CA ALA A 126 -0.01 8.94 1.23
C ALA A 126 -1.48 8.93 0.78
N ILE A 127 -2.28 9.92 1.19
CA ILE A 127 -3.66 10.08 0.75
C ILE A 127 -3.72 10.34 -0.76
N ILE A 128 -2.88 11.23 -1.27
CA ILE A 128 -2.80 11.52 -2.71
C ILE A 128 -2.37 10.28 -3.48
N ALA A 129 -1.32 9.59 -3.03
CA ALA A 129 -0.82 8.39 -3.68
C ALA A 129 -1.84 7.25 -3.69
N SER A 130 -2.56 7.03 -2.59
CA SER A 130 -3.61 6.00 -2.51
C SER A 130 -4.80 6.35 -3.39
N GLY A 131 -5.20 7.62 -3.44
CA GLY A 131 -6.27 8.10 -4.33
C GLY A 131 -5.91 7.94 -5.80
N MET A 132 -4.70 8.34 -6.19
CA MET A 132 -4.19 8.15 -7.55
C MET A 132 -4.07 6.67 -7.91
N GLY A 133 -3.55 5.85 -7.01
CA GLY A 133 -3.44 4.40 -7.19
C GLY A 133 -4.80 3.75 -7.42
N TYR A 134 -5.80 4.15 -6.65
CA TYR A 134 -7.17 3.71 -6.83
C TYR A 134 -7.73 4.13 -8.21
N TRP A 135 -7.55 5.40 -8.59
CA TRP A 135 -8.01 5.89 -9.89
C TRP A 135 -7.36 5.11 -11.05
N VAL A 136 -6.05 4.90 -11.01
CA VAL A 136 -5.29 4.09 -11.99
C VAL A 136 -5.81 2.66 -12.03
N ALA A 137 -6.09 2.06 -10.89
CA ALA A 137 -6.61 0.70 -10.81
C ALA A 137 -8.00 0.57 -11.46
N CYS A 138 -8.87 1.56 -11.27
CA CYS A 138 -10.21 1.61 -11.87
C CYS A 138 -10.16 1.93 -13.37
N ASN A 139 -9.23 2.79 -13.82
CA ASN A 139 -9.14 3.27 -15.20
C ASN A 139 -7.96 2.67 -15.98
N ARG A 140 -7.61 1.41 -15.71
CA ARG A 140 -6.46 0.72 -16.34
C ARG A 140 -6.45 0.76 -17.87
N ARG A 141 -7.63 0.79 -18.51
CA ARG A 141 -7.76 0.85 -19.98
C ARG A 141 -7.36 2.21 -20.51
N GLU A 142 -7.80 3.28 -19.86
CA GLU A 142 -7.47 4.66 -20.24
C GLU A 142 -5.99 4.96 -20.03
N VAL A 143 -5.43 4.59 -18.88
CA VAL A 143 -4.01 4.76 -18.56
C VAL A 143 -3.13 4.04 -19.59
N ARG A 144 -3.53 2.84 -20.02
CA ARG A 144 -2.81 2.09 -21.06
C ARG A 144 -2.86 2.77 -22.43
N ASN A 145 -3.97 3.42 -22.75
CA ASN A 145 -4.12 4.17 -23.99
C ASN A 145 -3.29 5.45 -23.97
N LEU A 146 -3.29 6.18 -22.86
CA LEU A 146 -2.44 7.38 -22.67
C LEU A 146 -0.95 7.05 -22.77
N ALA A 147 -0.52 5.94 -22.16
CA ALA A 147 0.86 5.48 -22.26
C ALA A 147 1.28 5.07 -23.68
N ARG A 148 0.33 4.68 -24.53
CA ARG A 148 0.59 4.36 -25.96
C ARG A 148 0.57 5.58 -26.88
N THR A 149 -0.16 6.63 -26.54
CA THR A 149 -0.31 7.86 -27.35
C THR A 149 0.72 8.93 -26.95
N GLY A 150 1.39 8.81 -25.83
CA GLY A 150 2.36 9.77 -25.31
C GLY A 150 3.82 9.45 -25.64
N LEU A 151 4.07 8.51 -26.54
CA LEU A 151 5.33 8.19 -27.19
C LEU A 151 5.14 8.22 -28.70
#